data_154db23ea5872b476c58d12cec8dd163
#
_entry.id   154db23ea5872b476c58d12cec8dd163
#
_cell.length_a   1.000
_cell.length_b   1.000
_cell.length_c   1.000
_cell.angle_alpha   90.00
_cell.angle_beta   90.00
_cell.angle_gamma   90.00
#
_symmetry.space_group_name_H-M   'P 1'
#
loop_
_entity.id
_entity.type
_entity.pdbx_description
1 polymer ?
#
loop_
_entity_poly.entity_id
_entity_poly.type
_entity_poly.pdbx_seq_one_letter_code
_entity_poly.pdbx_strand_id
1 'polypeptide(L)'
;MPPLITIVGHSNSGKTTLIEKLIPELKRRGYRVGTIKHTHHGFSMDQKGKDTYRHRAAGADAVLAASPGQIALVKSIAEASLDSLLPYFQDMDIVLVEGFKQEKKLKIEVFRSQIHQTPLFPEDDLLVAVVTDFPYSARVPVFQFEDIQVICDLIETYSRLKD
;
A
#
# COMPACT_ATOMS: atom_id res chain seq x y z
N MET A 1 14.46 -8.19 3.14
CA MET A 1 13.10 -7.63 3.28
C MET A 1 12.52 -7.49 1.90
N PRO A 2 11.22 -7.75 1.70
CA PRO A 2 10.61 -7.62 0.38
C PRO A 2 10.73 -6.18 -0.15
N PRO A 3 10.86 -5.99 -1.46
CA PRO A 3 10.75 -4.68 -2.07
C PRO A 3 9.36 -4.11 -1.82
N LEU A 4 9.28 -2.79 -1.80
CA LEU A 4 8.01 -2.10 -1.62
C LEU A 4 7.89 -0.90 -2.56
N ILE A 5 6.65 -0.54 -2.86
CA ILE A 5 6.33 0.71 -3.53
C ILE A 5 5.16 1.39 -2.81
N THR A 6 5.26 2.70 -2.61
CA THR A 6 4.20 3.47 -1.95
C THR A 6 3.24 4.05 -2.99
N ILE A 7 1.95 3.92 -2.72
CA ILE A 7 0.87 4.54 -3.50
C ILE A 7 0.39 5.75 -2.69
N VAL A 8 0.72 6.92 -3.18
CA VAL A 8 0.48 8.20 -2.48
C VAL A 8 -0.53 9.06 -3.23
N GLY A 9 -0.99 10.12 -2.60
CA GLY A 9 -1.99 11.03 -3.16
C GLY A 9 -2.97 11.51 -2.09
N HIS A 10 -3.83 12.44 -2.45
CA HIS A 10 -4.89 12.97 -1.58
C HIS A 10 -5.91 11.91 -1.17
N SER A 11 -6.69 12.19 -0.14
CA SER A 11 -7.83 11.34 0.22
C SER A 11 -8.81 11.26 -0.96
N ASN A 12 -9.39 10.07 -1.16
CA ASN A 12 -10.34 9.78 -2.24
C ASN A 12 -9.78 9.90 -3.68
N SER A 13 -8.47 10.01 -3.86
CA SER A 13 -7.86 10.08 -5.21
C SER A 13 -7.90 8.76 -6.00
N GLY A 14 -8.33 7.65 -5.40
CA GLY A 14 -8.40 6.35 -6.08
C GLY A 14 -7.23 5.40 -5.78
N LYS A 15 -6.42 5.67 -4.74
CA LYS A 15 -5.30 4.79 -4.34
C LYS A 15 -5.74 3.35 -4.08
N THR A 16 -6.78 3.18 -3.27
CA THR A 16 -7.33 1.86 -2.96
C THR A 16 -7.81 1.16 -4.24
N THR A 17 -8.53 1.88 -5.11
CA THR A 17 -8.99 1.34 -6.41
C THR A 17 -7.83 0.90 -7.30
N LEU A 18 -6.73 1.66 -7.35
CA LEU A 18 -5.55 1.26 -8.08
C LEU A 18 -4.92 -0.02 -7.50
N ILE A 19 -4.75 -0.08 -6.19
CA ILE A 19 -4.19 -1.26 -5.49
C ILE A 19 -5.06 -2.50 -5.75
N GLU A 20 -6.39 -2.37 -5.69
CA GLU A 20 -7.33 -3.45 -5.98
C GLU A 20 -7.19 -4.00 -7.42
N LYS A 21 -6.79 -3.16 -8.38
CA LYS A 21 -6.51 -3.58 -9.76
C LYS A 21 -5.10 -4.17 -9.93
N LEU A 22 -4.10 -3.64 -9.22
CA LEU A 22 -2.71 -4.12 -9.31
C LEU A 22 -2.53 -5.52 -8.70
N ILE A 23 -3.20 -5.81 -7.57
CA ILE A 23 -3.06 -7.09 -6.86
C ILE A 23 -3.36 -8.29 -7.77
N PRO A 24 -4.52 -8.37 -8.48
CA PRO A 24 -4.81 -9.51 -9.34
C PRO A 24 -3.79 -9.70 -10.45
N GLU A 25 -3.28 -8.63 -11.05
CA GLU A 25 -2.28 -8.71 -12.12
C GLU A 25 -0.93 -9.21 -11.58
N LEU A 26 -0.45 -8.68 -10.44
CA LEU A 26 0.77 -9.17 -9.79
C LEU A 26 0.62 -10.65 -9.37
N LYS A 27 -0.55 -11.04 -8.86
CA LYS A 27 -0.86 -12.45 -8.55
C LYS A 27 -0.83 -13.33 -9.78
N ARG A 28 -1.38 -12.87 -10.93
CA ARG A 28 -1.33 -13.57 -12.21
C ARG A 28 0.11 -13.78 -12.71
N ARG A 29 1.02 -12.84 -12.40
CA ARG A 29 2.46 -12.93 -12.69
C ARG A 29 3.21 -13.86 -11.73
N GLY A 30 2.54 -14.41 -10.71
CA GLY A 30 3.10 -15.40 -9.77
C GLY A 30 3.61 -14.81 -8.44
N TYR A 31 3.50 -13.51 -8.22
CA TYR A 31 4.00 -12.88 -7.00
C TYR A 31 3.08 -13.08 -5.79
N ARG A 32 3.68 -13.22 -4.62
CA ARG A 32 3.00 -13.10 -3.33
C ARG A 32 3.00 -11.62 -2.94
N VAL A 33 1.81 -11.04 -2.85
CA VAL A 33 1.61 -9.61 -2.65
C VAL A 33 1.15 -9.32 -1.23
N GLY A 34 1.90 -8.50 -0.51
CA GLY A 34 1.49 -7.91 0.75
C GLY A 34 0.94 -6.50 0.55
N THR A 35 0.08 -6.04 1.46
CA THR A 35 -0.38 -4.64 1.47
C THR A 35 -0.29 -4.04 2.84
N ILE A 36 0.13 -2.78 2.92
CA ILE A 36 0.12 -1.96 4.14
C ILE A 36 -0.74 -0.74 3.86
N LYS A 37 -1.69 -0.42 4.75
CA LYS A 37 -2.46 0.82 4.71
C LYS A 37 -2.14 1.66 5.92
N HIS A 38 -1.67 2.89 5.69
CA HIS A 38 -1.47 3.90 6.73
C HIS A 38 -2.71 4.79 6.85
N THR A 39 -3.15 5.01 8.07
CA THR A 39 -4.23 5.94 8.38
C THR A 39 -3.83 6.79 9.57
N HIS A 40 -4.17 8.09 9.52
CA HIS A 40 -3.98 9.02 10.64
C HIS A 40 -5.10 8.93 11.69
N HIS A 41 -6.20 8.25 11.34
CA HIS A 41 -7.30 7.98 12.26
C HIS A 41 -7.21 6.54 12.75
N GLY A 42 -7.63 6.30 13.97
CA GLY A 42 -7.73 4.94 14.49
C GLY A 42 -8.61 4.07 13.59
N PHE A 43 -8.31 2.79 13.53
CA PHE A 43 -9.10 1.81 12.79
C PHE A 43 -9.43 0.62 13.70
N SER A 44 -10.45 -0.14 13.34
CA SER A 44 -10.79 -1.38 14.01
C SER A 44 -10.84 -2.51 12.98
N MET A 45 -10.07 -3.56 13.21
CA MET A 45 -10.12 -4.81 12.44
C MET A 45 -10.81 -5.94 13.21
N ASP A 46 -11.18 -5.67 14.47
CA ASP A 46 -11.78 -6.64 15.37
C ASP A 46 -13.26 -6.34 15.60
N GLN A 47 -14.06 -7.37 15.82
CA GLN A 47 -15.50 -7.24 16.03
C GLN A 47 -15.81 -7.20 17.52
N LYS A 48 -16.56 -6.16 17.96
CA LYS A 48 -17.04 -6.04 19.34
C LYS A 48 -17.80 -7.31 19.77
N GLY A 49 -17.44 -7.85 20.94
CA GLY A 49 -18.06 -9.04 21.53
C GLY A 49 -17.40 -10.35 21.16
N LYS A 50 -16.46 -10.41 20.21
CA LYS A 50 -15.64 -11.60 19.94
C LYS A 50 -14.55 -11.78 21.00
N ASP A 51 -14.05 -13.00 21.17
CA ASP A 51 -13.04 -13.31 22.20
C ASP A 51 -11.77 -12.49 22.04
N THR A 52 -11.27 -12.32 20.83
CA THR A 52 -10.12 -11.46 20.52
C THR A 52 -10.34 -10.02 20.97
N TYR A 53 -11.51 -9.45 20.70
CA TYR A 53 -11.89 -8.13 21.19
C TYR A 53 -11.88 -8.07 22.73
N ARG A 54 -12.43 -9.11 23.40
CA ARG A 54 -12.49 -9.19 24.88
C ARG A 54 -11.09 -9.27 25.48
N HIS A 55 -10.18 -10.05 24.88
CA HIS A 55 -8.78 -10.12 25.34
C HIS A 55 -8.08 -8.75 25.26
N ARG A 56 -8.27 -8.02 24.15
CA ARG A 56 -7.75 -6.66 24.02
C ARG A 56 -8.36 -5.69 25.01
N ALA A 57 -9.67 -5.74 25.20
CA ALA A 57 -10.36 -4.89 26.17
C ALA A 57 -9.94 -5.18 27.62
N ALA A 58 -9.47 -6.39 27.90
CA ALA A 58 -8.89 -6.78 29.18
C ALA A 58 -7.42 -6.33 29.36
N GLY A 59 -6.80 -5.72 28.34
CA GLY A 59 -5.47 -5.12 28.43
C GLY A 59 -4.34 -5.89 27.73
N ALA A 60 -4.64 -6.87 26.87
CA ALA A 60 -3.60 -7.55 26.09
C ALA A 60 -2.96 -6.62 25.06
N ASP A 61 -1.61 -6.51 25.06
CA ASP A 61 -0.84 -5.69 24.11
C ASP A 61 -0.86 -6.26 22.70
N ALA A 62 -1.03 -7.55 22.56
CA ALA A 62 -1.17 -8.23 21.27
C ALA A 62 -2.17 -9.37 21.37
N VAL A 63 -2.99 -9.51 20.34
CA VAL A 63 -3.93 -10.64 20.18
C VAL A 63 -3.78 -11.21 18.80
N LEU A 64 -3.58 -12.52 18.70
CA LEU A 64 -3.50 -13.25 17.45
C LEU A 64 -4.62 -14.29 17.42
N ALA A 65 -5.43 -14.25 16.38
CA ALA A 65 -6.37 -15.30 16.02
C ALA A 65 -5.77 -16.16 14.91
N ALA A 66 -5.86 -17.47 15.05
CA ALA A 66 -5.38 -18.43 14.06
C ALA A 66 -6.46 -19.47 13.73
N SER A 67 -6.58 -19.79 12.45
CA SER A 67 -7.36 -20.89 11.91
C SER A 67 -6.60 -21.58 10.79
N PRO A 68 -7.02 -22.75 10.28
CA PRO A 68 -6.41 -23.32 9.09
C PRO A 68 -6.38 -22.33 7.92
N GLY A 69 -5.18 -21.97 7.45
CA GLY A 69 -4.98 -21.07 6.29
C GLY A 69 -5.08 -19.58 6.56
N GLN A 70 -5.34 -19.12 7.81
CA GLN A 70 -5.44 -17.70 8.11
C GLN A 70 -4.97 -17.35 9.50
N ILE A 71 -4.25 -16.25 9.64
CA ILE A 71 -3.98 -15.58 10.92
C ILE A 71 -4.41 -14.12 10.85
N ALA A 72 -4.81 -13.56 12.01
CA ALA A 72 -5.04 -12.13 12.18
C ALA A 72 -4.35 -11.67 13.46
N LEU A 73 -3.45 -10.68 13.37
CA LEU A 73 -2.73 -10.08 14.48
C LEU A 73 -3.18 -8.65 14.69
N VAL A 74 -3.59 -8.32 15.89
CA VAL A 74 -3.80 -6.93 16.34
C VAL A 74 -2.82 -6.67 17.48
N LYS A 75 -1.92 -5.71 17.29
CA LYS A 75 -0.87 -5.38 18.25
C LYS A 75 -0.83 -3.87 18.49
N SER A 76 -0.76 -3.47 19.75
CA SER A 76 -0.53 -2.09 20.14
C SER A 76 0.94 -1.73 19.93
N ILE A 77 1.21 -0.63 19.24
CA ILE A 77 2.56 -0.11 19.00
C ILE A 77 2.55 1.40 19.26
N ALA A 78 3.66 1.95 19.72
CA ALA A 78 3.79 3.38 19.98
C ALA A 78 3.80 4.19 18.69
N GLU A 79 4.50 3.68 17.66
CA GLU A 79 4.63 4.32 16.36
C GLU A 79 4.76 3.25 15.27
N ALA A 80 4.07 3.47 14.14
CA ALA A 80 4.12 2.62 12.97
C ALA A 80 5.05 3.25 11.92
N SER A 81 6.29 2.77 11.81
CA SER A 81 7.18 3.04 10.68
C SER A 81 7.15 1.88 9.69
N LEU A 82 7.47 2.13 8.41
CA LEU A 82 7.55 1.04 7.44
C LEU A 82 8.57 -0.03 7.85
N ASP A 83 9.71 0.38 8.39
CA ASP A 83 10.76 -0.55 8.83
C ASP A 83 10.29 -1.45 9.98
N SER A 84 9.40 -0.98 10.86
CA SER A 84 8.80 -1.78 11.93
C SER A 84 7.71 -2.74 11.45
N LEU A 85 7.10 -2.46 10.29
CA LEU A 85 6.01 -3.25 9.71
C LEU A 85 6.50 -4.31 8.71
N LEU A 86 7.57 -4.03 7.98
CA LEU A 86 8.10 -4.94 6.95
C LEU A 86 8.46 -6.35 7.43
N PRO A 87 8.92 -6.57 8.68
CA PRO A 87 9.16 -7.93 9.19
C PRO A 87 7.92 -8.86 9.14
N TYR A 88 6.71 -8.33 9.14
CA TYR A 88 5.48 -9.11 9.00
C TYR A 88 5.24 -9.61 7.56
N PHE A 89 6.04 -9.18 6.59
CA PHE A 89 5.89 -9.46 5.16
C PHE A 89 7.10 -10.18 4.56
N GLN A 90 7.94 -10.83 5.37
CA GLN A 90 9.19 -11.47 4.91
C GLN A 90 8.96 -12.58 3.88
N ASP A 91 7.79 -13.17 3.87
CA ASP A 91 7.37 -14.22 2.96
C ASP A 91 6.64 -13.67 1.71
N MET A 92 6.54 -12.35 1.53
CA MET A 92 5.98 -11.70 0.35
C MET A 92 7.08 -11.36 -0.67
N ASP A 93 6.73 -11.38 -1.96
CA ASP A 93 7.64 -11.00 -3.04
C ASP A 93 7.63 -9.49 -3.26
N ILE A 94 6.50 -8.83 -2.96
CA ILE A 94 6.33 -7.37 -3.03
C ILE A 94 5.31 -6.88 -2.02
N VAL A 95 5.51 -5.64 -1.54
CA VAL A 95 4.55 -4.95 -0.66
C VAL A 95 4.07 -3.64 -1.31
N LEU A 96 2.76 -3.52 -1.51
CA LEU A 96 2.11 -2.28 -1.92
C LEU A 96 1.67 -1.51 -0.68
N VAL A 97 2.13 -0.26 -0.56
CA VAL A 97 1.89 0.55 0.64
C VAL A 97 0.95 1.71 0.28
N GLU A 98 -0.26 1.73 0.84
CA GLU A 98 -1.17 2.87 0.73
C GLU A 98 -0.86 3.92 1.79
N GLY A 99 -0.39 5.08 1.39
CA GLY A 99 -0.04 6.18 2.30
C GLY A 99 1.45 6.26 2.61
N PHE A 100 1.80 6.55 3.87
CA PHE A 100 3.20 6.79 4.28
C PHE A 100 3.91 7.85 3.40
N LYS A 101 3.23 8.98 3.14
CA LYS A 101 3.66 10.03 2.21
C LYS A 101 5.04 10.62 2.53
N GLN A 102 5.41 10.64 3.81
CA GLN A 102 6.66 11.23 4.30
C GLN A 102 7.86 10.29 4.18
N GLU A 103 7.62 9.01 3.92
CA GLU A 103 8.69 8.03 3.80
C GLU A 103 9.51 8.23 2.53
N LYS A 104 10.83 8.11 2.68
CA LYS A 104 11.79 8.18 1.57
C LYS A 104 11.83 6.84 0.83
N LYS A 105 10.76 6.51 0.15
CA LYS A 105 10.59 5.27 -0.63
C LYS A 105 10.05 5.61 -2.01
N LEU A 106 10.32 4.74 -2.98
CA LEU A 106 9.77 4.86 -4.33
C LEU A 106 8.26 4.97 -4.27
N LYS A 107 7.69 5.89 -5.04
CA LYS A 107 6.26 6.20 -4.97
C LYS A 107 5.61 6.35 -6.34
N ILE A 108 4.38 5.88 -6.43
CA ILE A 108 3.45 6.20 -7.51
C ILE A 108 2.42 7.17 -6.93
N GLU A 109 2.27 8.33 -7.53
CA GLU A 109 1.26 9.28 -7.11
C GLU A 109 -0.03 9.10 -7.89
N VAL A 110 -1.14 9.08 -7.15
CA VAL A 110 -2.49 8.97 -7.71
C VAL A 110 -3.26 10.26 -7.44
N PHE A 111 -3.73 10.92 -8.48
CA PHE A 111 -4.62 12.06 -8.33
C PHE A 111 -5.67 12.14 -9.44
N ARG A 112 -6.79 12.81 -9.16
CA ARG A 112 -7.92 12.98 -10.07
C ARG A 112 -8.29 14.44 -10.19
N SER A 113 -8.67 14.86 -11.40
CA SER A 113 -9.07 16.23 -11.71
C SER A 113 -10.17 16.77 -10.81
N GLN A 114 -11.12 15.91 -10.42
CA GLN A 114 -12.25 16.28 -9.56
C GLN A 114 -11.87 16.48 -8.08
N ILE A 115 -10.71 15.98 -7.65
CA ILE A 115 -10.28 16.03 -6.24
C ILE A 115 -9.19 17.10 -6.07
N HIS A 116 -8.12 17.02 -6.86
CA HIS A 116 -7.02 17.97 -6.85
C HIS A 116 -6.40 18.04 -8.24
N GLN A 117 -6.14 19.25 -8.72
CA GLN A 117 -5.57 19.48 -10.05
C GLN A 117 -4.03 19.47 -10.06
N THR A 118 -3.42 19.48 -8.89
CA THR A 118 -1.96 19.49 -8.75
C THR A 118 -1.48 18.28 -7.96
N PRO A 119 -0.37 17.64 -8.38
CA PRO A 119 0.25 16.57 -7.62
C PRO A 119 0.86 17.09 -6.31
N LEU A 120 1.07 16.18 -5.37
CA LEU A 120 1.74 16.46 -4.08
C LEU A 120 3.26 16.45 -4.21
N PHE A 121 3.81 15.67 -5.18
CA PHE A 121 5.23 15.34 -5.27
C PHE A 121 5.84 15.58 -6.66
N PRO A 122 5.59 16.75 -7.32
CA PRO A 122 6.02 16.97 -8.70
C PRO A 122 7.55 16.95 -8.88
N GLU A 123 8.30 17.30 -7.82
CA GLU A 123 9.76 17.41 -7.83
C GLU A 123 10.47 16.34 -6.96
N ASP A 124 9.74 15.31 -6.49
CA ASP A 124 10.33 14.25 -5.67
C ASP A 124 11.08 13.24 -6.55
N ASP A 125 12.38 13.04 -6.30
CA ASP A 125 13.22 12.09 -7.05
C ASP A 125 12.82 10.62 -6.84
N LEU A 126 12.03 10.33 -5.83
CA LEU A 126 11.48 9.01 -5.56
C LEU A 126 10.11 8.79 -6.22
N LEU A 127 9.56 9.81 -6.89
CA LEU A 127 8.38 9.64 -7.72
C LEU A 127 8.76 8.88 -9.00
N VAL A 128 8.16 7.72 -9.24
CA VAL A 128 8.46 6.87 -10.40
C VAL A 128 7.34 6.86 -11.44
N ALA A 129 6.13 7.23 -11.06
CA ALA A 129 5.01 7.38 -11.97
C ALA A 129 3.88 8.24 -11.36
N VAL A 130 3.01 8.71 -12.24
CA VAL A 130 1.75 9.33 -11.92
C VAL A 130 0.61 8.51 -12.51
N VAL A 131 -0.48 8.32 -11.77
CA VAL A 131 -1.73 7.73 -12.27
C VAL A 131 -2.85 8.75 -12.11
N THR A 132 -3.52 9.05 -13.22
CA THR A 132 -4.56 10.10 -13.25
C THR A 132 -5.66 9.76 -14.27
N ASP A 133 -6.78 10.47 -14.23
CA ASP A 133 -7.94 10.29 -15.11
C ASP A 133 -8.06 11.40 -16.19
N PHE A 134 -7.03 12.21 -16.36
CA PHE A 134 -7.01 13.28 -17.34
C PHE A 134 -5.61 13.49 -17.95
N PRO A 135 -5.50 14.15 -19.12
CA PRO A 135 -4.20 14.45 -19.72
C PRO A 135 -3.34 15.31 -18.78
N TYR A 136 -2.19 14.79 -18.43
CA TYR A 136 -1.21 15.44 -17.56
C TYR A 136 0.20 15.22 -18.09
N SER A 137 1.10 16.18 -17.86
CA SER A 137 2.50 16.08 -18.22
C SER A 137 3.35 16.14 -16.97
N ALA A 138 4.20 15.13 -16.76
CA ALA A 138 5.14 15.03 -15.65
C ALA A 138 6.52 14.65 -16.17
N ARG A 139 7.56 14.77 -15.32
CA ARG A 139 8.92 14.29 -15.62
C ARG A 139 9.05 12.74 -15.54
N VAL A 140 8.02 12.07 -15.04
CA VAL A 140 7.91 10.62 -14.94
C VAL A 140 6.76 10.12 -15.83
N PRO A 141 6.69 8.81 -16.15
CA PRO A 141 5.59 8.24 -16.89
C PRO A 141 4.23 8.55 -16.25
N VAL A 142 3.25 8.88 -17.09
CA VAL A 142 1.87 9.14 -16.68
C VAL A 142 0.97 8.04 -17.25
N PHE A 143 0.17 7.43 -16.40
CA PHE A 143 -0.71 6.32 -16.72
C PHE A 143 -2.15 6.65 -16.37
N GLN A 144 -3.07 5.94 -17.03
CA GLN A 144 -4.49 5.89 -16.68
C GLN A 144 -4.75 4.74 -15.68
N PHE A 145 -5.92 4.75 -15.03
CA PHE A 145 -6.31 3.69 -14.10
C PHE A 145 -6.51 2.31 -14.75
N GLU A 146 -6.55 2.26 -16.06
CA GLU A 146 -6.71 1.04 -16.88
C GLU A 146 -5.37 0.45 -17.33
N ASP A 147 -4.28 1.20 -17.25
CA ASP A 147 -2.93 0.81 -17.71
C ASP A 147 -2.22 -0.16 -16.74
N ILE A 148 -2.98 -1.09 -16.15
CA ILE A 148 -2.53 -1.96 -15.04
C ILE A 148 -1.31 -2.80 -15.43
N GLN A 149 -1.28 -3.35 -16.64
CA GLN A 149 -0.16 -4.19 -17.08
C GLN A 149 1.15 -3.40 -17.12
N VAL A 150 1.11 -2.20 -17.71
CA VAL A 150 2.30 -1.34 -17.84
C VAL A 150 2.75 -0.78 -16.49
N ILE A 151 1.80 -0.48 -15.59
CA ILE A 151 2.13 -0.08 -14.22
C ILE A 151 2.80 -1.24 -13.48
N CYS A 152 2.34 -2.49 -13.66
CA CYS A 152 2.99 -3.65 -13.08
C CYS A 152 4.39 -3.89 -13.67
N ASP A 153 4.61 -3.67 -14.98
CA ASP A 153 5.95 -3.73 -15.61
C ASP A 153 6.92 -2.72 -14.97
N LEU A 154 6.43 -1.51 -14.73
CA LEU A 154 7.20 -0.48 -14.04
C LEU A 154 7.52 -0.89 -12.59
N ILE A 155 6.55 -1.42 -11.86
CA ILE A 155 6.73 -1.93 -10.50
C ILE A 155 7.79 -3.03 -10.47
N GLU A 156 7.72 -4.01 -11.36
CA GLU A 156 8.73 -5.08 -11.49
C GLU A 156 10.13 -4.51 -11.73
N THR A 157 10.25 -3.53 -12.62
CA THR A 157 11.53 -2.88 -12.95
C THR A 157 12.16 -2.21 -11.74
N TYR A 158 11.39 -1.40 -11.02
CA TYR A 158 11.90 -0.68 -9.86
C TYR A 158 12.09 -1.57 -8.61
N SER A 159 11.36 -2.67 -8.53
CA SER A 159 11.45 -3.63 -7.43
C SER A 159 12.47 -4.75 -7.69
N ARG A 160 13.08 -4.81 -8.87
CA ARG A 160 14.01 -5.87 -9.30
C ARG A 160 13.45 -7.27 -9.10
N LEU A 161 12.17 -7.45 -9.40
CA LEU A 161 11.47 -8.72 -9.20
C LEU A 161 11.82 -9.77 -10.27
N LYS A 162 12.54 -9.40 -11.33
CA LYS A 162 12.92 -10.28 -12.46
C LYS A 162 14.39 -10.74 -12.42
N ASP A 163 15.14 -10.31 -11.40
CA ASP A 163 16.54 -10.76 -11.18
C ASP A 163 16.57 -12.03 -10.24
#